data_46bded6dfa6654b2f7d67ae9efd30daa
#
_entry.id   46bded6dfa6654b2f7d67ae9efd30daa
#
_cell.length_a   1.000
_cell.length_b   1.000
_cell.length_c   1.000
_cell.angle_alpha   90.00
_cell.angle_beta   90.00
_cell.angle_gamma   90.00
#
_symmetry.space_group_name_H-M   'P 1'
#
loop_
_entity.id
_entity.type
_entity.pdbx_description
1 polymer ?
#
loop_
_entity_poly.entity_id
_entity_poly.type
_entity_poly.pdbx_seq_one_letter_code
_entity_poly.pdbx_strand_id
1 'polypeptide(L)'
;MNETTQKRQGNFLTRLVRKQIFIPLAALLLLNVFNLIADPSFFAITLKENSLGDLVLTGNLITILDNASELVILSIGMTLVTAASGGQDISVGSAIAIAGSVVLRVLCGTNSRPDTLQAPIIVAFLACCVVSMLFGAFNGTLVAVFKIQPMVATLILYTC
;
A
#
# COMPACT_ATOMS: atom_id res chain seq x y z
N MET A 1 22.40 2.10 -55.64
CA MET A 1 22.96 2.98 -54.64
C MET A 1 22.35 2.57 -53.32
N ASN A 2 23.15 1.81 -52.53
CA ASN A 2 22.73 1.17 -51.29
C ASN A 2 23.05 2.13 -50.14
N GLU A 3 22.03 2.67 -49.52
CA GLU A 3 22.17 3.23 -48.17
C GLU A 3 21.63 2.22 -47.18
N THR A 4 22.54 1.51 -46.58
CA THR A 4 22.39 0.62 -45.50
C THR A 4 21.83 1.33 -44.29
N THR A 5 20.61 1.06 -43.98
CA THR A 5 19.93 1.43 -42.72
C THR A 5 20.66 0.75 -41.57
N GLN A 6 21.64 1.40 -40.99
CA GLN A 6 22.33 0.97 -39.80
C GLN A 6 21.34 1.02 -38.63
N LYS A 7 20.67 -0.08 -38.39
CA LYS A 7 19.79 -0.34 -37.27
C LYS A 7 20.63 -0.21 -36.00
N ARG A 8 20.63 0.99 -35.41
CA ARG A 8 21.27 1.32 -34.14
C ARG A 8 20.67 0.42 -33.07
N GLN A 9 21.29 -0.71 -32.82
CA GLN A 9 21.06 -1.52 -31.63
C GLN A 9 21.50 -0.67 -30.42
N GLY A 10 20.64 0.20 -29.98
CA GLY A 10 20.80 0.84 -28.69
C GLY A 10 20.81 -0.28 -27.66
N ASN A 11 21.95 -0.46 -26.98
CA ASN A 11 22.14 -1.48 -25.97
C ASN A 11 20.93 -1.48 -25.03
N PHE A 12 20.42 -2.69 -24.74
CA PHE A 12 19.29 -2.90 -23.82
C PHE A 12 19.47 -2.10 -22.51
N LEU A 13 20.70 -1.97 -22.04
CA LEU A 13 21.12 -1.16 -20.90
C LEU A 13 20.83 0.33 -21.08
N THR A 14 21.11 0.90 -22.26
CA THR A 14 20.83 2.32 -22.51
C THR A 14 19.34 2.63 -22.60
N ARG A 15 18.53 1.68 -23.05
CA ARG A 15 17.07 1.77 -23.02
C ARG A 15 16.50 1.65 -21.60
N LEU A 16 17.10 0.81 -20.76
CA LEU A 16 16.73 0.66 -19.35
C LEU A 16 17.06 1.93 -18.56
N VAL A 17 18.29 2.48 -18.72
CA VAL A 17 18.74 3.68 -18.04
C VAL A 17 17.89 4.90 -18.42
N ARG A 18 17.34 4.94 -19.62
CA ARG A 18 16.49 6.03 -20.12
C ARG A 18 15.03 5.95 -19.63
N LYS A 19 14.63 4.83 -19.03
CA LYS A 19 13.30 4.69 -18.41
C LYS A 19 13.30 5.34 -17.04
N GLN A 20 12.27 6.10 -16.76
CA GLN A 20 12.02 6.78 -15.48
C GLN A 20 12.05 5.84 -14.26
N ILE A 21 11.86 4.54 -14.51
CA ILE A 21 11.86 3.45 -13.52
C ILE A 21 13.29 3.01 -13.13
N PHE A 22 14.32 3.38 -13.90
CA PHE A 22 15.68 2.91 -13.66
C PHE A 22 16.25 3.42 -12.34
N ILE A 23 16.03 4.69 -12.01
CA ILE A 23 16.56 5.31 -10.77
C ILE A 23 15.98 4.64 -9.53
N PRO A 24 14.65 4.45 -9.38
CA PRO A 24 14.08 3.73 -8.24
C PRO A 24 14.54 2.28 -8.15
N LEU A 25 14.66 1.59 -9.29
CA LEU A 25 15.11 0.20 -9.34
C LEU A 25 16.58 0.06 -8.94
N ALA A 26 17.43 0.96 -9.41
CA ALA A 26 18.85 1.00 -9.05
C ALA A 26 19.05 1.30 -7.56
N ALA A 27 18.28 2.26 -7.02
CA ALA A 27 18.29 2.59 -5.60
C ALA A 27 17.85 1.39 -4.74
N LEU A 28 16.77 0.70 -5.15
CA LEU A 28 16.29 -0.48 -4.46
C LEU A 28 17.33 -1.61 -4.47
N LEU A 29 18.01 -1.83 -5.60
CA LEU A 29 19.05 -2.85 -5.73
C LEU A 29 20.27 -2.50 -4.86
N LEU A 30 20.67 -1.24 -4.84
CA LEU A 30 21.77 -0.74 -4.02
C LEU A 30 21.48 -0.90 -2.53
N LEU A 31 20.25 -0.58 -2.10
CA LEU A 31 19.83 -0.80 -0.70
C LEU A 31 19.82 -2.27 -0.32
N ASN A 32 19.37 -3.17 -1.22
CA ASN A 32 19.41 -4.61 -0.95
C ASN A 32 20.86 -5.13 -0.82
N VAL A 33 21.77 -4.69 -1.69
CA VAL A 33 23.19 -5.04 -1.62
C VAL A 33 23.81 -4.50 -0.33
N PHE A 34 23.49 -3.27 0.04
CA PHE A 34 23.98 -2.68 1.29
C PHE A 34 23.49 -3.49 2.51
N ASN A 35 22.21 -3.85 2.56
CA ASN A 35 21.66 -4.66 3.63
C ASN A 35 22.32 -6.06 3.71
N LEU A 36 22.60 -6.66 2.55
CA LEU A 36 23.27 -7.97 2.50
C LEU A 36 24.70 -7.92 3.03
N ILE A 37 25.41 -6.81 2.80
CA ILE A 37 26.78 -6.61 3.29
C ILE A 37 26.76 -6.28 4.79
N ALA A 38 25.81 -5.46 5.24
CA ALA A 38 25.71 -5.02 6.62
C ALA A 38 25.24 -6.14 7.56
N ASP A 39 24.31 -6.96 7.10
CA ASP A 39 23.75 -8.09 7.84
C ASP A 39 23.45 -9.27 6.89
N PRO A 40 24.36 -10.26 6.79
CA PRO A 40 24.15 -11.44 5.96
C PRO A 40 22.90 -12.25 6.33
N SER A 41 22.43 -12.13 7.58
CA SER A 41 21.22 -12.81 8.07
C SER A 41 19.92 -12.06 7.73
N PHE A 42 20.01 -10.89 7.09
CA PHE A 42 18.85 -10.06 6.75
C PHE A 42 17.78 -10.81 5.93
N PHE A 43 18.23 -11.67 5.03
CA PHE A 43 17.32 -12.49 4.20
C PHE A 43 17.02 -13.87 4.78
N ALA A 44 17.51 -14.17 6.01
CA ALA A 44 17.25 -15.45 6.62
C ALA A 44 15.78 -15.59 7.01
N ILE A 45 15.19 -16.69 6.59
CA ILE A 45 13.83 -17.09 6.96
C ILE A 45 13.97 -18.06 8.12
N THR A 46 13.42 -17.72 9.27
CA THR A 46 13.42 -18.54 10.48
C THR A 46 12.01 -18.97 10.85
N LEU A 47 11.85 -20.21 11.29
CA LEU A 47 10.63 -20.68 11.90
C LEU A 47 10.66 -20.34 13.39
N LYS A 48 9.73 -19.58 13.87
CA LYS A 48 9.52 -19.30 15.29
C LYS A 48 8.15 -19.81 15.72
N GLU A 49 8.10 -20.39 16.91
CA GLU A 49 6.82 -20.71 17.55
C GLU A 49 6.13 -19.42 18.01
N ASN A 50 4.89 -19.29 17.63
CA ASN A 50 4.01 -18.24 18.13
C ASN A 50 3.56 -18.57 19.56
N SER A 51 3.04 -17.58 20.28
CA SER A 51 2.48 -17.73 21.62
C SER A 51 1.38 -18.79 21.73
N LEU A 52 0.85 -19.26 20.60
CA LEU A 52 -0.17 -20.31 20.47
C LEU A 52 0.43 -21.70 20.16
N GLY A 53 1.77 -21.84 20.04
CA GLY A 53 2.43 -23.10 19.70
C GLY A 53 2.50 -23.40 18.20
N ASP A 54 2.04 -22.50 17.34
CA ASP A 54 2.12 -22.69 15.90
C ASP A 54 3.46 -22.22 15.34
N LEU A 55 4.01 -22.99 14.40
CA LEU A 55 5.22 -22.63 13.67
C LEU A 55 4.90 -21.56 12.62
N VAL A 56 5.38 -20.33 12.85
CA VAL A 56 5.21 -19.20 11.94
C VAL A 56 6.54 -18.86 11.29
N LEU A 57 6.50 -18.69 9.98
CA LEU A 57 7.64 -18.16 9.22
C LEU A 57 7.86 -16.71 9.61
N THR A 58 9.03 -16.44 10.16
CA THR A 58 9.45 -15.08 10.54
C THR A 58 10.76 -14.74 9.86
N GLY A 59 10.90 -13.48 9.46
CA GLY A 59 12.09 -12.96 8.82
C GLY A 59 11.82 -11.63 8.15
N ASN A 60 12.87 -10.85 7.92
CA ASN A 60 12.72 -9.54 7.28
C ASN A 60 12.12 -9.64 5.87
N LEU A 61 12.43 -10.71 5.15
CA LEU A 61 11.87 -10.94 3.81
C LEU A 61 10.35 -11.14 3.86
N ILE A 62 9.85 -11.87 4.86
CA ILE A 62 8.42 -12.09 5.04
C ILE A 62 7.72 -10.79 5.42
N THR A 63 8.32 -10.02 6.33
CA THR A 63 7.80 -8.69 6.70
C THR A 63 7.75 -7.73 5.51
N ILE A 64 8.78 -7.77 4.64
CA ILE A 64 8.80 -6.96 3.41
C ILE A 64 7.68 -7.39 2.46
N LEU A 65 7.47 -8.71 2.27
CA LEU A 65 6.40 -9.23 1.40
C LEU A 65 5.02 -8.88 1.94
N ASP A 66 4.83 -8.96 3.24
CA ASP A 66 3.58 -8.64 3.91
C ASP A 66 3.22 -7.15 3.71
N ASN A 67 4.13 -6.25 4.07
CA ASN A 67 3.97 -4.82 3.83
C ASN A 67 3.82 -4.47 2.34
N ALA A 68 4.55 -5.16 1.46
CA ALA A 68 4.43 -4.94 0.02
C ALA A 68 3.05 -5.37 -0.51
N SER A 69 2.47 -6.44 0.02
CA SER A 69 1.14 -6.91 -0.39
C SER A 69 0.04 -5.88 -0.07
N GLU A 70 0.10 -5.26 1.10
CA GLU A 70 -0.80 -4.17 1.48
C GLU A 70 -0.67 -2.97 0.52
N LEU A 71 0.57 -2.55 0.25
CA LEU A 71 0.83 -1.44 -0.67
C LEU A 71 0.37 -1.72 -2.11
N VAL A 72 0.44 -2.96 -2.58
CA VAL A 72 -0.06 -3.35 -3.90
C VAL A 72 -1.58 -3.21 -3.96
N ILE A 73 -2.30 -3.70 -2.96
CA ILE A 73 -3.77 -3.58 -2.89
C ILE A 73 -4.17 -2.10 -2.88
N LEU A 74 -3.52 -1.29 -2.04
CA LEU A 74 -3.77 0.14 -1.95
C LEU A 74 -3.47 0.87 -3.26
N SER A 75 -2.38 0.53 -3.95
CA SER A 75 -2.00 1.16 -5.21
C SER A 75 -3.00 0.86 -6.34
N ILE A 76 -3.59 -0.33 -6.35
CA ILE A 76 -4.68 -0.67 -7.29
C ILE A 76 -5.90 0.21 -7.02
N GLY A 77 -6.32 0.31 -5.75
CA GLY A 77 -7.43 1.18 -5.34
C GLY A 77 -7.19 2.64 -5.71
N MET A 78 -5.98 3.15 -5.40
CA MET A 78 -5.58 4.52 -5.75
C MET A 78 -5.58 4.79 -7.25
N THR A 79 -5.14 3.83 -8.04
CA THR A 79 -5.15 3.97 -9.50
C THR A 79 -6.57 4.14 -10.03
N LEU A 80 -7.53 3.36 -9.51
CA LEU A 80 -8.94 3.48 -9.87
C LEU A 80 -9.53 4.84 -9.47
N VAL A 81 -9.26 5.30 -8.25
CA VAL A 81 -9.72 6.61 -7.77
C VAL A 81 -9.13 7.74 -8.59
N THR A 82 -7.82 7.71 -8.85
CA THR A 82 -7.14 8.73 -9.65
C THR A 82 -7.65 8.76 -11.09
N ALA A 83 -7.90 7.60 -11.69
CA ALA A 83 -8.46 7.49 -13.03
C ALA A 83 -9.90 8.04 -13.11
N ALA A 84 -10.70 7.86 -12.07
CA ALA A 84 -12.09 8.33 -12.02
C ALA A 84 -12.19 9.83 -11.70
N SER A 85 -11.38 10.34 -10.77
CA SER A 85 -11.45 11.73 -10.29
C SER A 85 -10.60 12.70 -11.10
N GLY A 86 -9.62 12.20 -11.88
CA GLY A 86 -8.66 13.03 -12.61
C GLY A 86 -7.67 13.78 -11.70
N GLY A 87 -7.61 13.47 -10.41
CA GLY A 87 -6.71 14.09 -9.43
C GLY A 87 -6.15 13.09 -8.43
N GLN A 88 -5.11 13.52 -7.69
CA GLN A 88 -4.53 12.69 -6.64
C GLN A 88 -5.42 12.74 -5.38
N ASP A 89 -5.58 11.59 -4.75
CA ASP A 89 -6.24 11.42 -3.47
C ASP A 89 -5.20 11.30 -2.35
N ILE A 90 -5.19 12.25 -1.42
CA ILE A 90 -4.28 12.30 -0.29
C ILE A 90 -4.91 11.63 0.95
N SER A 91 -6.22 11.38 0.94
CA SER A 91 -6.96 10.86 2.10
C SER A 91 -6.77 9.38 2.38
N VAL A 92 -6.01 8.65 1.57
CA VAL A 92 -5.81 7.19 1.71
C VAL A 92 -5.27 6.82 3.08
N GLY A 93 -4.29 7.57 3.60
CA GLY A 93 -3.73 7.32 4.93
C GLY A 93 -4.76 7.47 6.04
N SER A 94 -5.59 8.52 6.00
CA SER A 94 -6.68 8.72 6.98
C SER A 94 -7.78 7.68 6.82
N ALA A 95 -8.11 7.28 5.60
CA ALA A 95 -9.09 6.23 5.34
C ALA A 95 -8.67 4.89 5.94
N ILE A 96 -7.38 4.52 5.81
CA ILE A 96 -6.82 3.31 6.43
C ILE A 96 -6.88 3.40 7.95
N ALA A 97 -6.49 4.54 8.53
CA ALA A 97 -6.51 4.74 9.97
C ALA A 97 -7.94 4.62 10.55
N ILE A 98 -8.92 5.21 9.87
CA ILE A 98 -10.34 5.11 10.26
C ILE A 98 -10.83 3.67 10.11
N ALA A 99 -10.54 3.03 8.98
CA ALA A 99 -10.93 1.65 8.73
C ALA A 99 -10.37 0.70 9.81
N GLY A 100 -9.08 0.82 10.12
CA GLY A 100 -8.42 0.08 11.19
C GLY A 100 -9.03 0.34 12.57
N SER A 101 -9.33 1.59 12.89
CA SER A 101 -9.98 1.97 14.15
C SER A 101 -11.36 1.37 14.29
N VAL A 102 -12.16 1.34 13.22
CA VAL A 102 -13.50 0.72 13.19
C VAL A 102 -13.38 -0.79 13.41
N VAL A 103 -12.48 -1.46 12.72
CA VAL A 103 -12.25 -2.90 12.89
C VAL A 103 -11.88 -3.21 14.34
N LEU A 104 -10.89 -2.51 14.89
CA LEU A 104 -10.47 -2.69 16.28
C LEU A 104 -11.62 -2.40 17.26
N ARG A 105 -12.40 -1.36 17.02
CA ARG A 105 -13.53 -0.99 17.87
C ARG A 105 -14.63 -2.04 17.89
N VAL A 106 -14.91 -2.65 16.74
CA VAL A 106 -15.93 -3.70 16.61
C VAL A 106 -15.43 -5.02 17.22
N LEU A 107 -14.17 -5.38 17.03
CA LEU A 107 -13.61 -6.64 17.52
C LEU A 107 -13.32 -6.60 19.03
N CYS A 108 -12.73 -5.50 19.51
CA CYS A 108 -12.25 -5.37 20.89
C CYS A 108 -13.20 -4.58 21.81
N GLY A 109 -14.21 -3.93 21.24
CA GLY A 109 -15.11 -3.06 22.01
C GLY A 109 -14.35 -1.90 22.66
N THR A 110 -14.58 -1.69 23.96
CA THR A 110 -13.93 -0.65 24.76
C THR A 110 -12.63 -1.15 25.43
N ASN A 111 -12.39 -2.45 25.42
CA ASN A 111 -11.24 -3.07 26.08
C ASN A 111 -10.00 -3.03 25.21
N SER A 112 -8.91 -2.49 25.72
CA SER A 112 -7.62 -2.43 24.98
C SER A 112 -6.97 -3.81 24.77
N ARG A 113 -7.35 -4.83 25.53
CA ARG A 113 -6.87 -6.21 25.44
C ARG A 113 -7.99 -7.16 25.83
N PRO A 114 -8.93 -7.46 24.93
CA PRO A 114 -9.96 -8.44 25.22
C PRO A 114 -9.37 -9.86 25.17
N ASP A 115 -9.71 -10.68 26.13
CA ASP A 115 -9.35 -12.10 26.13
C ASP A 115 -10.13 -12.87 25.05
N THR A 116 -11.24 -12.32 24.59
CA THR A 116 -12.09 -12.88 23.53
C THR A 116 -12.59 -11.78 22.61
N LEU A 117 -12.71 -12.10 21.32
CA LEU A 117 -13.32 -11.20 20.35
C LEU A 117 -14.80 -10.98 20.67
N GLN A 118 -15.25 -9.74 20.74
CA GLN A 118 -16.63 -9.39 21.04
C GLN A 118 -17.58 -9.61 19.86
N ALA A 119 -17.06 -9.56 18.64
CA ALA A 119 -17.84 -9.73 17.42
C ALA A 119 -17.12 -10.62 16.41
N PRO A 120 -17.86 -11.32 15.54
CA PRO A 120 -17.27 -12.05 14.42
C PRO A 120 -16.50 -11.12 13.49
N ILE A 121 -15.38 -11.61 12.94
CA ILE A 121 -14.53 -10.85 12.01
C ILE A 121 -15.33 -10.33 10.81
N ILE A 122 -16.34 -11.09 10.34
CA ILE A 122 -17.21 -10.70 9.23
C ILE A 122 -17.97 -9.40 9.55
N VAL A 123 -18.45 -9.24 10.78
CA VAL A 123 -19.17 -8.02 11.22
C VAL A 123 -18.23 -6.82 11.22
N ALA A 124 -17.00 -6.98 11.70
CA ALA A 124 -15.99 -5.93 11.68
C ALA A 124 -15.62 -5.53 10.24
N PHE A 125 -15.50 -6.50 9.34
CA PHE A 125 -15.23 -6.24 7.93
C PHE A 125 -16.39 -5.47 7.27
N LEU A 126 -17.64 -5.89 7.48
CA LEU A 126 -18.82 -5.19 6.95
C LEU A 126 -18.93 -3.76 7.51
N ALA A 127 -18.70 -3.58 8.80
CA ALA A 127 -18.70 -2.26 9.42
C ALA A 127 -17.63 -1.34 8.81
N CYS A 128 -16.42 -1.87 8.61
CA CYS A 128 -15.34 -1.17 7.94
C CYS A 128 -15.73 -0.76 6.51
N CYS A 129 -16.31 -1.68 5.72
CA CYS A 129 -16.76 -1.40 4.36
C CYS A 129 -17.83 -0.27 4.33
N VAL A 130 -18.81 -0.31 5.23
CA VAL A 130 -19.85 0.71 5.32
C VAL A 130 -19.26 2.08 5.64
N VAL A 131 -18.38 2.16 6.64
CA VAL A 131 -17.74 3.41 7.02
C VAL A 131 -16.86 3.95 5.89
N SER A 132 -16.06 3.12 5.26
CA SER A 132 -15.22 3.51 4.12
C SER A 132 -16.07 3.99 2.92
N MET A 133 -17.22 3.35 2.67
CA MET A 133 -18.15 3.77 1.63
C MET A 133 -18.76 5.15 1.93
N LEU A 134 -19.13 5.44 3.17
CA LEU A 134 -19.64 6.75 3.58
C LEU A 134 -18.58 7.85 3.40
N PHE A 135 -17.34 7.59 3.79
CA PHE A 135 -16.23 8.51 3.58
C PHE A 135 -15.97 8.75 2.08
N GLY A 136 -15.96 7.68 1.27
CA GLY A 136 -15.80 7.79 -0.17
C GLY A 136 -16.94 8.55 -0.85
N ALA A 137 -18.18 8.32 -0.42
CA ALA A 137 -19.35 9.04 -0.91
C ALA A 137 -19.29 10.53 -0.54
N PHE A 138 -18.89 10.85 0.68
CA PHE A 138 -18.71 12.24 1.11
C PHE A 138 -17.64 12.95 0.27
N ASN A 139 -16.46 12.34 0.11
CA ASN A 139 -15.40 12.89 -0.70
C ASN A 139 -15.80 13.03 -2.18
N GLY A 140 -16.44 12.00 -2.72
CA GLY A 140 -16.97 12.02 -4.09
C GLY A 140 -17.99 13.13 -4.33
N THR A 141 -18.84 13.42 -3.34
CA THR A 141 -19.81 14.51 -3.40
C THR A 141 -19.11 15.87 -3.42
N LEU A 142 -18.08 16.08 -2.59
CA LEU A 142 -17.27 17.32 -2.60
C LEU A 142 -16.66 17.59 -3.97
N VAL A 143 -16.13 16.55 -4.61
CA VAL A 143 -15.48 16.67 -5.93
C VAL A 143 -16.52 16.82 -7.05
N ALA A 144 -17.55 15.96 -7.08
CA ALA A 144 -18.48 15.88 -8.21
C ALA A 144 -19.54 17.02 -8.18
N VAL A 145 -20.10 17.32 -7.01
CA VAL A 145 -21.20 18.30 -6.86
C VAL A 145 -20.64 19.70 -6.65
N PHE A 146 -19.72 19.84 -5.69
CA PHE A 146 -19.14 21.15 -5.36
C PHE A 146 -18.00 21.55 -6.28
N LYS A 147 -17.55 20.65 -7.18
CA LYS A 147 -16.45 20.87 -8.12
C LYS A 147 -15.14 21.35 -7.46
N ILE A 148 -14.95 20.93 -6.23
CA ILE A 148 -13.72 21.21 -5.49
C ILE A 148 -12.61 20.34 -6.09
N GLN A 149 -11.42 20.90 -6.26
CA GLN A 149 -10.28 20.15 -6.75
C GLN A 149 -10.03 18.92 -5.87
N PRO A 150 -9.89 17.71 -6.43
CA PRO A 150 -9.77 16.46 -5.65
C PRO A 150 -8.71 16.52 -4.54
N MET A 151 -7.55 17.11 -4.83
CA MET A 151 -6.46 17.28 -3.88
C MET A 151 -6.84 18.10 -2.65
N VAL A 152 -7.66 19.15 -2.82
CA VAL A 152 -8.14 19.99 -1.72
C VAL A 152 -9.20 19.28 -0.89
N ALA A 153 -10.15 18.61 -1.55
CA ALA A 153 -11.20 17.86 -0.88
C ALA A 153 -10.62 16.73 0.00
N THR A 154 -9.65 15.99 -0.53
CA THR A 154 -8.99 14.89 0.18
C THR A 154 -8.08 15.39 1.30
N LEU A 155 -7.48 16.59 1.16
CA LEU A 155 -6.68 17.20 2.22
C LEU A 155 -7.55 17.59 3.42
N ILE A 156 -8.76 18.11 3.21
CA ILE A 156 -9.71 18.40 4.28
C ILE A 156 -10.03 17.12 5.06
N LEU A 157 -10.28 16.02 4.35
CA LEU A 157 -10.57 14.73 4.97
C LEU A 157 -9.36 14.15 5.74
N TYR A 158 -8.15 14.46 5.29
CA TYR A 158 -6.91 14.03 5.95
C TYR A 158 -6.68 14.76 7.28
N THR A 159 -7.12 16.03 7.39
CA THR A 159 -6.89 16.88 8.56
C THR A 159 -8.00 16.81 9.62
N CYS A 160 -9.16 16.24 9.31
CA CYS A 160 -10.26 16.01 10.23
C CYS A 160 -10.14 14.69 10.99
#